data_b8df3229f1bcca3036be62936c2a55fc
#
_entry.id   b8df3229f1bcca3036be62936c2a55fc
#
_cell.length_a   1.000
_cell.length_b   1.000
_cell.length_c   1.000
_cell.angle_alpha   90.00
_cell.angle_beta   90.00
_cell.angle_gamma   90.00
#
_symmetry.space_group_name_H-M   'P 1'
#
loop_
_entity.id
_entity.type
_entity.pdbx_description
1 polymer ?
#
loop_
_entity_poly.entity_id
_entity_poly.type
_entity_poly.pdbx_seq_one_letter_code
_entity_poly.pdbx_strand_id
1 'polypeptide(L)'
;MIGKRKLKQSNFMSSSRIPKVEDFLRKEISQIISSQVQDLRFKSLNIVDVKASSDLGVATVFFTIIDGGKEQAPDQKALEKFASMMRSKLSSFMTIRRVPKLIFKY
;
A
#
# COMPACT_ATOMS: atom_id res chain seq x y z
N MET A 1 -3.83 -2.30 29.93
CA MET A 1 -3.96 -2.29 29.06
C MET A 1 -4.02 -2.38 28.62
N ILE A 2 -4.35 -2.30 29.00
CA ILE A 2 -4.64 -2.36 28.08
C ILE A 2 -4.80 -2.47 27.65
N GLY A 3 -5.23 -2.27 27.89
CA GLY A 3 -5.49 -2.28 26.99
C GLY A 3 -5.69 -2.31 26.85
N LYS A 4 -6.02 -2.20 26.98
CA LYS A 4 -6.29 -2.27 26.36
C LYS A 4 -6.54 -2.42 26.08
N ARG A 5 -6.89 -2.38 26.45
CA ARG A 5 -7.19 -2.54 25.81
C ARG A 5 -7.62 -2.80 25.47
N LYS A 6 -8.10 -2.73 25.63
CA LYS A 6 -8.58 -2.94 25.04
C LYS A 6 -9.20 -2.96 24.65
N LEU A 7 -9.69 -2.86 24.79
CA LEU A 7 -10.30 -2.83 24.14
C LEU A 7 -10.95 -3.09 23.83
N LYS A 8 -11.48 -2.97 23.57
CA LYS A 8 -12.07 -3.21 23.16
C LYS A 8 -12.36 -3.46 22.38
N GLN A 9 -13.22 -3.48 22.17
CA GLN A 9 -13.39 -3.91 21.47
C GLN A 9 -13.66 -4.44 20.30
N SER A 10 -14.97 -4.88 19.95
CA SER A 10 -14.74 -5.85 18.97
C SER A 10 -15.17 -5.41 17.60
N ASN A 11 -16.30 -4.85 17.33
CA ASN A 11 -16.64 -4.39 16.01
C ASN A 11 -15.82 -3.17 15.60
N PHE A 12 -15.52 -2.33 16.53
CA PHE A 12 -14.63 -1.25 16.17
C PHE A 12 -13.17 -1.72 16.09
N MET A 13 -12.94 -2.98 16.37
CA MET A 13 -11.66 -3.57 16.08
C MET A 13 -11.41 -3.66 14.58
N SER A 14 -12.47 -3.80 13.77
CA SER A 14 -12.31 -3.71 12.32
C SER A 14 -11.76 -2.35 11.92
N SER A 15 -12.29 -1.30 12.52
CA SER A 15 -11.78 0.04 12.27
C SER A 15 -10.34 0.18 12.70
N SER A 16 -9.97 -0.43 13.83
CA SER A 16 -8.59 -0.40 14.31
C SER A 16 -7.65 -1.16 13.38
N ARG A 17 -8.14 -2.21 12.74
CA ARG A 17 -7.32 -3.01 11.85
C ARG A 17 -6.96 -2.27 10.57
N ILE A 18 -7.87 -1.42 10.07
CA ILE A 18 -7.63 -0.74 8.80
C ILE A 18 -6.40 0.17 8.86
N PRO A 19 -6.25 1.05 9.86
CA PRO A 19 -5.04 1.86 9.95
C PRO A 19 -3.77 1.03 10.07
N LYS A 20 -3.83 -0.09 10.75
CA LYS A 20 -2.65 -0.97 10.88
C LYS A 20 -2.27 -1.59 9.55
N VAL A 21 -3.27 -2.02 8.78
CA VAL A 21 -3.01 -2.59 7.45
C VAL A 21 -2.49 -1.52 6.52
N GLU A 22 -3.07 -0.33 6.56
CA GLU A 22 -2.60 0.79 5.75
C GLU A 22 -1.14 1.12 6.03
N ASP A 23 -0.78 1.20 7.31
CA ASP A 23 0.59 1.49 7.70
C ASP A 23 1.55 0.38 7.27
N PHE A 24 1.13 -0.87 7.45
CA PHE A 24 1.92 -2.01 7.03
C PHE A 24 2.16 -1.97 5.52
N LEU A 25 1.09 -1.74 4.74
CA LEU A 25 1.22 -1.68 3.29
C LEU A 25 2.14 -0.54 2.85
N ARG A 26 2.00 0.62 3.48
CA ARG A 26 2.85 1.77 3.14
C ARG A 26 4.32 1.42 3.32
N LYS A 27 4.65 0.81 4.46
CA LYS A 27 6.03 0.45 4.77
C LYS A 27 6.55 -0.64 3.85
N GLU A 28 5.76 -1.67 3.62
CA GLU A 28 6.18 -2.79 2.78
C GLU A 28 6.32 -2.40 1.32
N ILE A 29 5.38 -1.63 0.80
CA ILE A 29 5.47 -1.18 -0.59
C ILE A 29 6.69 -0.30 -0.77
N SER A 30 6.93 0.62 0.16
CA SER A 30 8.12 1.48 0.11
C SER A 30 9.40 0.66 0.14
N GLN A 31 9.43 -0.36 0.99
CA GLN A 31 10.59 -1.24 1.13
C GLN A 31 10.86 -2.02 -0.17
N ILE A 32 9.80 -2.56 -0.76
CA ILE A 32 9.92 -3.31 -2.01
C ILE A 32 10.43 -2.40 -3.12
N ILE A 33 9.89 -1.18 -3.20
CA ILE A 33 10.33 -0.24 -4.22
C ILE A 33 11.83 0.04 -4.07
N SER A 34 12.28 0.31 -2.85
CA SER A 34 13.68 0.68 -2.66
C SER A 34 14.63 -0.50 -2.83
N SER A 35 14.21 -1.73 -2.51
CA SER A 35 15.11 -2.87 -2.49
C SER A 35 15.00 -3.78 -3.71
N GLN A 36 13.87 -3.81 -4.40
CA GLN A 36 13.64 -4.80 -5.46
C GLN A 36 13.29 -4.22 -6.81
N VAL A 37 12.86 -2.98 -6.86
CA VAL A 37 12.44 -2.36 -8.12
C VAL A 37 13.64 -1.68 -8.75
N GLN A 38 13.91 -2.01 -10.03
CA GLN A 38 15.04 -1.45 -10.75
C GLN A 38 14.65 -0.48 -11.85
N ASP A 39 13.40 -0.55 -12.31
CA ASP A 39 12.91 0.39 -13.32
C ASP A 39 12.85 1.78 -12.71
N LEU A 40 13.62 2.71 -13.28
CA LEU A 40 13.73 4.06 -12.73
C LEU A 40 12.42 4.80 -12.63
N ARG A 41 11.48 4.51 -13.54
CA ARG A 41 10.17 5.15 -13.48
C ARG A 41 9.46 4.83 -12.18
N PHE A 42 9.57 3.59 -11.72
CA PHE A 42 8.89 3.15 -10.49
C PHE A 42 9.76 3.34 -9.26
N LYS A 43 11.06 3.29 -9.42
CA LYS A 43 11.97 3.51 -8.29
C LYS A 43 11.87 4.94 -7.77
N SER A 44 11.42 5.86 -8.61
CA SER A 44 11.24 7.26 -8.23
C SER A 44 9.93 7.53 -7.50
N LEU A 45 9.07 6.53 -7.35
CA LEU A 45 7.83 6.71 -6.62
C LEU A 45 8.11 6.89 -5.13
N ASN A 46 7.55 7.94 -4.57
CA ASN A 46 7.60 8.16 -3.12
C ASN A 46 6.20 7.94 -2.59
N ILE A 47 6.02 6.89 -1.79
CA ILE A 47 4.70 6.53 -1.26
C ILE A 47 4.38 7.44 -0.09
N VAL A 48 3.32 8.22 -0.21
CA VAL A 48 2.98 9.20 0.83
C VAL A 48 1.84 8.74 1.71
N ASP A 49 0.95 7.88 1.20
CA ASP A 49 -0.17 7.42 2.02
C ASP A 49 -0.79 6.20 1.38
N VAL A 50 -1.52 5.43 2.19
CA VAL A 50 -2.31 4.29 1.71
C VAL A 50 -3.67 4.37 2.39
N LYS A 51 -4.73 4.26 1.60
CA LYS A 51 -6.10 4.26 2.10
C LYS A 51 -6.80 2.99 1.67
N ALA A 52 -7.24 2.19 2.61
CA ALA A 52 -7.90 0.92 2.34
C ALA A 52 -9.40 1.06 2.49
N SER A 53 -10.14 0.31 1.66
CA SER A 53 -11.60 0.25 1.80
C SER A 53 -11.96 -0.48 3.09
N SER A 54 -13.21 -0.29 3.55
CA SER A 54 -13.65 -0.85 4.83
C SER A 54 -13.59 -2.38 4.86
N ASP A 55 -13.74 -3.03 3.71
CA ASP A 55 -13.67 -4.48 3.63
C ASP A 55 -12.27 -4.97 3.26
N LEU A 56 -11.30 -4.06 3.16
CA LEU A 56 -9.92 -4.37 2.77
C LEU A 56 -9.81 -5.00 1.38
N GLY A 57 -10.81 -4.77 0.54
CA GLY A 57 -10.78 -5.29 -0.84
C GLY A 57 -9.92 -4.47 -1.78
N VAL A 58 -9.79 -3.18 -1.51
CA VAL A 58 -9.03 -2.25 -2.34
C VAL A 58 -8.20 -1.35 -1.44
N ALA A 59 -6.98 -1.08 -1.84
CA ALA A 59 -6.13 -0.09 -1.17
C ALA A 59 -5.60 0.88 -2.22
N THR A 60 -5.83 2.16 -2.00
CA THR A 60 -5.32 3.20 -2.87
C THR A 60 -3.98 3.68 -2.32
N VAL A 61 -2.96 3.61 -3.15
CA VAL A 61 -1.59 3.96 -2.77
C VAL A 61 -1.26 5.30 -3.42
N PHE A 62 -1.15 6.33 -2.60
CA PHE A 62 -0.86 7.68 -3.08
C PHE A 62 0.64 7.89 -3.14
N PHE A 63 1.10 8.49 -4.23
CA PHE A 63 2.53 8.69 -4.42
C PHE A 63 2.84 10.04 -5.03
N THR A 64 4.08 10.46 -4.86
CA THR A 64 4.66 11.59 -5.59
C THR A 64 5.91 11.05 -6.29
N ILE A 65 6.50 11.89 -7.14
CA ILE A 65 7.72 11.53 -7.86
C ILE A 65 8.88 12.28 -7.24
N ILE A 66 9.92 11.55 -6.87
CA ILE A 66 11.13 12.16 -6.31
C ILE A 66 11.80 12.97 -7.41
N ASP A 67 12.03 14.24 -7.11
CA ASP A 67 12.68 15.17 -8.06
C ASP A 67 11.94 15.29 -9.38
N GLY A 68 10.59 15.23 -9.33
CA GLY A 68 9.81 15.36 -10.54
C GLY A 68 8.38 15.72 -10.22
N GLY A 69 7.59 15.84 -11.27
CA GLY A 69 6.17 16.15 -11.14
C GLY A 69 5.32 15.10 -11.79
N LYS A 70 4.03 15.41 -11.89
CA LYS A 70 3.05 14.44 -12.39
C LYS A 70 3.38 13.98 -13.82
N GLU A 71 4.00 14.82 -14.60
CA GLU A 71 4.31 14.46 -15.98
C GLU A 71 5.41 13.40 -16.08
N GLN A 72 6.18 13.19 -15.02
CA GLN A 72 7.16 12.12 -14.97
C GLN A 72 6.58 10.81 -14.43
N ALA A 73 5.34 10.82 -13.99
CA ALA A 73 4.72 9.61 -13.45
C ALA A 73 4.47 8.61 -14.57
N PRO A 74 4.57 7.30 -14.26
CA PRO A 74 4.19 6.29 -15.24
C PRO A 74 2.73 6.46 -15.64
N ASP A 75 2.39 6.05 -16.86
CA ASP A 75 1.02 6.15 -17.30
C ASP A 75 0.13 5.13 -16.58
N GLN A 76 -1.17 5.26 -16.77
CA GLN A 76 -2.15 4.45 -16.05
C GLN A 76 -1.93 2.94 -16.31
N LYS A 77 -1.63 2.58 -17.55
CA LYS A 77 -1.45 1.18 -17.90
C LYS A 77 -0.21 0.60 -17.22
N ALA A 78 0.86 1.37 -17.19
CA ALA A 78 2.09 0.94 -16.51
C ALA A 78 1.86 0.82 -15.01
N LEU A 79 1.11 1.75 -14.43
CA LEU A 79 0.79 1.69 -13.00
C LEU A 79 -0.07 0.46 -12.67
N GLU A 80 -0.98 0.08 -13.54
CA GLU A 80 -1.80 -1.11 -13.32
C GLU A 80 -0.97 -2.38 -13.33
N LYS A 81 -0.02 -2.48 -14.26
CA LYS A 81 0.88 -3.62 -14.27
C LYS A 81 1.77 -3.65 -13.04
N PHE A 82 2.25 -2.48 -12.64
CA PHE A 82 3.08 -2.39 -11.43
C PHE A 82 2.28 -2.80 -10.20
N ALA A 83 1.02 -2.38 -10.11
CA ALA A 83 0.15 -2.74 -9.00
C ALA A 83 -0.04 -4.25 -8.90
N SER A 84 -0.25 -4.91 -10.04
CA SER A 84 -0.41 -6.36 -10.07
C SER A 84 0.86 -7.06 -9.60
N MET A 85 2.01 -6.62 -10.07
CA MET A 85 3.29 -7.18 -9.66
C MET A 85 3.52 -6.98 -8.17
N MET A 86 3.22 -5.77 -7.67
CA MET A 86 3.38 -5.45 -6.26
C MET A 86 2.48 -6.31 -5.39
N ARG A 87 1.23 -6.49 -5.82
CA ARG A 87 0.28 -7.33 -5.09
C ARG A 87 0.79 -8.76 -5.00
N SER A 88 1.35 -9.27 -6.08
CA SER A 88 1.92 -10.61 -6.10
C SER A 88 3.08 -10.74 -5.11
N LYS A 89 3.96 -9.74 -5.06
CA LYS A 89 5.08 -9.76 -4.11
C LYS A 89 4.58 -9.72 -2.67
N LEU A 90 3.59 -8.86 -2.39
CA LEU A 90 3.03 -8.77 -1.05
C LEU A 90 2.39 -10.07 -0.62
N SER A 91 1.72 -10.77 -1.51
CA SER A 91 1.02 -12.00 -1.16
C SER A 91 1.97 -13.10 -0.73
N SER A 92 3.25 -12.99 -1.09
CA SER A 92 4.21 -14.04 -0.75
C SER A 92 4.68 -13.98 0.71
N PHE A 93 4.45 -12.85 1.41
CA PHE A 93 4.90 -12.76 2.79
C PHE A 93 3.91 -12.09 3.73
N MET A 94 2.74 -11.67 3.25
CA MET A 94 1.73 -11.15 4.17
C MET A 94 0.98 -12.28 4.84
N THR A 95 0.71 -12.10 6.12
CA THR A 95 -0.04 -13.09 6.88
C THR A 95 -1.54 -12.91 6.75
N ILE A 96 -2.00 -11.80 6.20
CA ILE A 96 -3.43 -11.60 6.01
C ILE A 96 -3.92 -12.52 4.90
N ARG A 97 -5.18 -12.94 5.01
CA ARG A 97 -5.75 -13.92 4.12
C ARG A 97 -5.72 -13.48 2.66
N ARG A 98 -5.97 -12.21 2.42
CA ARG A 98 -6.04 -11.69 1.05
C ARG A 98 -5.44 -10.29 0.99
N VAL A 99 -4.54 -10.13 0.02
CA VAL A 99 -3.96 -8.81 -0.23
C VAL A 99 -4.98 -7.98 -1.00
N PRO A 100 -5.24 -6.74 -0.59
CA PRO A 100 -6.16 -5.88 -1.34
C PRO A 100 -5.68 -5.63 -2.76
N LYS A 101 -6.62 -5.36 -3.65
CA LYS A 101 -6.27 -4.84 -4.97
C LYS A 101 -5.63 -3.47 -4.77
N LEU A 102 -4.50 -3.24 -5.40
CA LEU A 102 -3.78 -1.98 -5.27
C LEU A 102 -4.10 -1.05 -6.42
N ILE A 103 -4.34 0.22 -6.10
CA ILE A 103 -4.53 1.28 -7.08
C ILE A 103 -3.53 2.37 -6.76
N PHE A 104 -2.59 2.62 -7.68
CA PHE A 104 -1.60 3.68 -7.49
C PHE A 104 -2.13 4.98 -8.05
N LYS A 105 -2.04 6.04 -7.27
CA LYS A 105 -2.62 7.33 -7.62
C LYS A 105 -1.66 8.46 -7.25
N TYR A 106 -1.42 9.33 -8.23
CA TYR A 106 -0.59 10.51 -8.00
C TYR A 106 -1.31 11.53 -7.13
#